data_13c0f9824b367d217363fb5a44e9a4e1
#
_entry.id   13c0f9824b367d217363fb5a44e9a4e1
#
_cell.length_a   1.000
_cell.length_b   1.000
_cell.length_c   1.000
_cell.angle_alpha   90.00
_cell.angle_beta   90.00
_cell.angle_gamma   90.00
#
_symmetry.space_group_name_H-M   'P 1'
#
loop_
_entity.id
_entity.type
_entity.pdbx_description
1 polymer ?
#
loop_
_entity_poly.entity_id
_entity_poly.type
_entity_poly.pdbx_seq_one_letter_code
_entity_poly.pdbx_strand_id
1 'polypeptide(L)'
;MQRLFSVLLIILLGCIAGSTGETSVVPEITEPVQSRLIDLKLKAEDLHALARNEVIVSRLPTRNSKQMGAFGAVLVNSKPEAFVESYRSLAAFNQNPSVMASGRLSPTPSLESLNSLTIDDKDLYALTKCRVQKSDVKLSAEDIAKFQSVAGSAPRLTPRIKAQLTAEYKKLLIERVQTYMAKGSAALGNLVDRGEPVGVHDTFVSLAREQAASAGHCKHLYSHLEYYPEGVGPDSESFIYWAKQRFGSLKPVINLVHVVIHREGGRVFIASKQIYSSHYTEGGLSVAELIPFTDNQGQSHTLILYWIRLQVDMLGGTLGFIKKRMAQPRILSTLKESLKGVRAAMEREQP
;
A
#
# COMPACT_ATOMS: atom_id res chain seq x y z
N MET A 1 20.60 -7.73 -12.70
CA MET A 1 20.24 -6.45 -12.10
C MET A 1 18.98 -5.79 -12.68
N GLN A 2 18.63 -5.97 -13.95
CA GLN A 2 17.45 -5.33 -14.56
C GLN A 2 16.07 -5.80 -14.04
N ARG A 3 15.97 -6.96 -13.38
CA ARG A 3 14.69 -7.57 -12.95
C ARG A 3 14.27 -7.30 -11.49
N LEU A 4 15.09 -6.56 -10.73
CA LEU A 4 14.91 -6.40 -9.27
C LEU A 4 13.92 -5.30 -8.83
N PHE A 5 13.43 -4.46 -9.73
CA PHE A 5 12.78 -3.20 -9.36
C PHE A 5 11.27 -3.08 -9.64
N SER A 6 10.61 -4.18 -10.00
CA SER A 6 9.14 -4.17 -10.21
C SER A 6 8.32 -4.25 -8.92
N VAL A 7 8.96 -4.08 -7.76
CA VAL A 7 8.47 -4.55 -6.44
C VAL A 7 7.54 -3.62 -5.73
N LEU A 8 7.43 -2.36 -6.16
CA LEU A 8 7.20 -1.34 -5.13
C LEU A 8 5.84 -0.66 -5.12
N LEU A 9 4.88 -1.01 -5.94
CA LEU A 9 3.75 -0.09 -6.11
C LEU A 9 2.34 -0.63 -5.94
N ILE A 10 2.14 -1.79 -5.36
CA ILE A 10 0.77 -2.28 -5.23
C ILE A 10 0.38 -2.44 -3.76
N ILE A 11 0.22 -1.30 -3.11
CA ILE A 11 -0.73 -1.14 -2.04
C ILE A 11 -2.00 -0.59 -2.70
N LEU A 12 -2.89 -1.48 -3.16
CA LEU A 12 -4.28 -1.22 -3.55
C LEU A 12 -4.60 -0.44 -4.85
N LEU A 13 -3.89 -0.65 -5.94
CA LEU A 13 -4.46 -0.30 -7.26
C LEU A 13 -4.47 -1.55 -8.14
N GLY A 14 -5.65 -2.11 -8.36
CA GLY A 14 -5.84 -3.23 -9.28
C GLY A 14 -5.60 -2.76 -10.72
N CYS A 15 -4.71 -3.44 -11.44
CA CYS A 15 -4.58 -3.25 -12.89
C CYS A 15 -5.53 -4.21 -13.60
N ILE A 16 -6.52 -3.67 -14.28
CA ILE A 16 -7.30 -4.41 -15.25
C ILE A 16 -6.83 -3.96 -16.64
N ALA A 17 -6.23 -4.86 -17.39
CA ALA A 17 -5.92 -4.62 -18.80
C ALA A 17 -7.21 -4.70 -19.62
N GLY A 18 -7.64 -3.59 -20.22
CA GLY A 18 -8.74 -3.54 -21.15
C GLY A 18 -8.59 -2.32 -22.04
N SER A 19 -8.38 -2.54 -23.33
CA SER A 19 -8.39 -1.48 -24.33
C SER A 19 -9.80 -1.35 -24.90
N THR A 20 -10.41 -0.18 -24.74
CA THR A 20 -11.51 0.26 -25.60
C THR A 20 -11.30 1.73 -25.88
N GLY A 21 -11.11 2.06 -27.16
CA GLY A 21 -11.05 3.44 -27.61
C GLY A 21 -12.48 3.98 -27.76
N GLU A 22 -12.87 4.83 -26.86
CA GLU A 22 -13.99 5.75 -27.06
C GLU A 22 -13.45 7.17 -26.98
N THR A 23 -13.86 7.99 -27.93
CA THR A 23 -13.66 9.45 -27.91
C THR A 23 -14.49 10.03 -26.79
N SER A 24 -13.90 10.09 -25.58
CA SER A 24 -14.56 10.73 -24.45
C SER A 24 -14.56 12.25 -24.63
N VAL A 25 -15.73 12.86 -24.51
CA VAL A 25 -15.87 14.31 -24.36
C VAL A 25 -15.10 14.71 -23.11
N VAL A 26 -14.22 15.68 -23.24
CA VAL A 26 -13.44 16.21 -22.12
C VAL A 26 -14.37 16.95 -21.16
N PRO A 27 -14.53 16.53 -19.90
CA PRO A 27 -15.39 17.23 -18.96
C PRO A 27 -14.80 18.59 -18.61
N GLU A 28 -15.63 19.61 -18.55
CA GLU A 28 -15.22 20.91 -18.04
C GLU A 28 -14.96 20.82 -16.54
N ILE A 29 -13.72 21.10 -16.15
CA ILE A 29 -13.30 21.04 -14.74
C ILE A 29 -13.91 22.22 -14.00
N THR A 30 -14.82 21.96 -13.07
CA THR A 30 -15.53 22.95 -12.25
C THR A 30 -14.97 23.01 -10.83
N GLU A 31 -15.41 23.97 -10.04
CA GLU A 31 -15.20 23.95 -8.59
C GLU A 31 -15.89 22.72 -7.95
N PRO A 32 -15.32 22.05 -6.92
CA PRO A 32 -14.12 22.43 -6.15
C PRO A 32 -12.78 21.90 -6.74
N VAL A 33 -12.81 21.29 -7.91
CA VAL A 33 -11.64 20.63 -8.52
C VAL A 33 -10.59 21.66 -8.92
N GLN A 34 -10.99 22.77 -9.54
CA GLN A 34 -10.06 23.85 -9.95
C GLN A 34 -9.26 24.38 -8.79
N SER A 35 -9.93 24.74 -7.69
CA SER A 35 -9.29 25.22 -6.46
C SER A 35 -8.26 24.23 -5.95
N ARG A 36 -8.62 22.95 -5.94
CA ARG A 36 -7.72 21.89 -5.47
C ARG A 36 -6.48 21.69 -6.34
N LEU A 37 -6.64 21.78 -7.65
CA LEU A 37 -5.51 21.66 -8.59
C LEU A 37 -4.55 22.86 -8.46
N ILE A 38 -5.07 24.05 -8.19
CA ILE A 38 -4.27 25.26 -7.89
C ILE A 38 -3.47 25.06 -6.59
N ASP A 39 -4.11 24.58 -5.52
CA ASP A 39 -3.44 24.31 -4.23
C ASP A 39 -2.27 23.33 -4.39
N LEU A 40 -2.41 22.34 -5.26
CA LEU A 40 -1.37 21.36 -5.58
C LEU A 40 -0.24 21.92 -6.42
N LYS A 41 -0.37 23.15 -6.93
CA LYS A 41 0.62 23.82 -7.81
C LYS A 41 1.03 22.94 -8.99
N LEU A 42 0.05 22.29 -9.60
CA LEU A 42 0.29 21.49 -10.81
C LEU A 42 0.72 22.42 -11.95
N LYS A 43 1.55 21.90 -12.85
CA LYS A 43 1.98 22.63 -14.03
C LYS A 43 0.80 22.77 -15.03
N ALA A 44 0.82 23.81 -15.82
CA ALA A 44 -0.19 23.99 -16.88
C ALA A 44 -0.30 22.76 -17.82
N GLU A 45 0.84 22.15 -18.13
CA GLU A 45 0.89 20.91 -18.92
C GLU A 45 0.11 19.75 -18.29
N ASP A 46 0.20 19.60 -16.94
CA ASP A 46 -0.52 18.57 -16.20
C ASP A 46 -2.02 18.85 -16.19
N LEU A 47 -2.43 20.12 -16.07
CA LEU A 47 -3.84 20.53 -16.14
C LEU A 47 -4.43 20.25 -17.53
N HIS A 48 -3.68 20.57 -18.59
CA HIS A 48 -4.06 20.24 -19.95
C HIS A 48 -4.14 18.73 -20.21
N ALA A 49 -3.22 17.95 -19.61
CA ALA A 49 -3.24 16.49 -19.71
C ALA A 49 -4.48 15.90 -19.02
N LEU A 50 -4.80 16.36 -17.78
CA LEU A 50 -6.04 15.95 -17.09
C LEU A 50 -7.29 16.32 -17.89
N ALA A 51 -7.33 17.53 -18.46
CA ALA A 51 -8.43 17.98 -19.31
C ALA A 51 -8.59 17.11 -20.57
N ARG A 52 -7.55 16.47 -21.08
CA ARG A 52 -7.59 15.47 -22.16
C ARG A 52 -7.80 14.04 -21.65
N ASN A 53 -8.28 13.84 -20.42
CA ASN A 53 -8.44 12.52 -19.81
C ASN A 53 -7.13 11.70 -19.70
N GLU A 54 -5.97 12.36 -19.66
CA GLU A 54 -4.71 11.66 -19.47
C GLU A 54 -4.41 11.45 -17.97
N VAL A 55 -3.72 10.35 -17.65
CA VAL A 55 -3.20 10.11 -16.32
C VAL A 55 -1.88 10.85 -16.16
N ILE A 56 -1.79 11.71 -15.17
CA ILE A 56 -0.53 12.36 -14.79
C ILE A 56 0.13 11.62 -13.64
N VAL A 57 1.46 11.58 -13.65
CA VAL A 57 2.27 11.04 -12.56
C VAL A 57 3.53 11.86 -12.37
N SER A 58 3.91 12.06 -11.13
CA SER A 58 5.12 12.80 -10.78
C SER A 58 5.84 12.19 -9.57
N ARG A 59 7.12 12.52 -9.44
CA ARG A 59 7.92 12.12 -8.29
C ARG A 59 7.64 13.05 -7.11
N LEU A 60 7.50 12.46 -5.92
CA LEU A 60 7.48 13.23 -4.68
C LEU A 60 8.91 13.35 -4.11
N PRO A 61 9.28 14.51 -3.59
CA PRO A 61 10.54 14.68 -2.86
C PRO A 61 10.53 13.81 -1.61
N THR A 62 11.69 13.29 -1.23
CA THR A 62 11.88 12.51 -0.01
C THR A 62 13.15 12.96 0.70
N ARG A 63 13.10 13.12 2.01
CA ARG A 63 14.24 13.51 2.85
C ARG A 63 15.14 12.34 3.16
N ASN A 64 14.56 11.15 3.35
CA ASN A 64 15.29 9.93 3.64
C ASN A 64 15.70 9.22 2.34
N SER A 65 16.98 8.82 2.24
CA SER A 65 17.53 8.12 1.07
C SER A 65 16.85 6.77 0.80
N LYS A 66 16.37 6.08 1.86
CA LYS A 66 15.63 4.82 1.74
C LYS A 66 14.16 5.02 1.30
N GLN A 67 13.66 6.25 1.27
CA GLN A 67 12.28 6.53 0.90
C GLN A 67 12.13 6.82 -0.59
N MET A 68 10.98 6.42 -1.12
CA MET A 68 10.50 6.75 -2.46
C MET A 68 9.08 7.27 -2.37
N GLY A 69 8.75 8.24 -3.23
CA GLY A 69 7.41 8.78 -3.31
C GLY A 69 6.98 9.06 -4.74
N ALA A 70 5.68 8.87 -4.99
CA ALA A 70 5.04 9.21 -6.24
C ALA A 70 3.67 9.82 -5.99
N PHE A 71 3.28 10.70 -6.89
CA PHE A 71 1.96 11.30 -7.00
C PHE A 71 1.37 10.94 -8.35
N GLY A 72 0.06 10.76 -8.40
CA GLY A 72 -0.68 10.61 -9.65
C GLY A 72 -2.07 11.22 -9.55
N ALA A 73 -2.63 11.60 -10.70
CA ALA A 73 -3.99 12.08 -10.79
C ALA A 73 -4.67 11.58 -12.06
N VAL A 74 -5.99 11.38 -11.98
CA VAL A 74 -6.82 10.95 -13.10
C VAL A 74 -8.25 11.44 -12.91
N LEU A 75 -8.88 11.85 -14.00
CA LEU A 75 -10.33 12.07 -14.07
C LEU A 75 -11.04 10.77 -14.44
N VAL A 76 -12.18 10.52 -13.80
CA VAL A 76 -13.01 9.33 -14.01
C VAL A 76 -14.46 9.75 -14.16
N ASN A 77 -15.13 9.23 -15.19
CA ASN A 77 -16.55 9.45 -15.42
C ASN A 77 -17.37 8.52 -14.51
N SER A 78 -17.29 8.71 -13.20
CA SER A 78 -18.01 7.89 -12.23
C SER A 78 -18.07 8.62 -10.89
N LYS A 79 -19.00 8.18 -10.02
CA LYS A 79 -19.08 8.65 -8.63
C LYS A 79 -17.99 8.03 -7.77
N PRO A 80 -17.56 8.67 -6.66
CA PRO A 80 -16.53 8.15 -5.75
C PRO A 80 -16.88 6.77 -5.16
N GLU A 81 -18.17 6.47 -5.01
CA GLU A 81 -18.65 5.24 -4.38
C GLU A 81 -18.17 3.98 -5.10
N ALA A 82 -18.05 3.99 -6.42
CA ALA A 82 -17.52 2.86 -7.19
C ALA A 82 -16.07 2.54 -6.76
N PHE A 83 -15.25 3.56 -6.58
CA PHE A 83 -13.88 3.39 -6.09
C PHE A 83 -13.84 2.90 -4.62
N VAL A 84 -14.69 3.46 -3.76
CA VAL A 84 -14.82 3.04 -2.37
C VAL A 84 -15.20 1.56 -2.28
N GLU A 85 -16.18 1.13 -3.07
CA GLU A 85 -16.64 -0.27 -3.06
C GLU A 85 -15.56 -1.23 -3.57
N SER A 86 -14.80 -0.81 -4.59
CA SER A 86 -13.64 -1.57 -5.06
C SER A 86 -12.60 -1.80 -3.96
N TYR A 87 -12.40 -0.82 -3.07
CA TYR A 87 -11.54 -0.98 -1.89
C TYR A 87 -12.16 -1.91 -0.84
N ARG A 88 -13.44 -1.77 -0.54
CA ARG A 88 -14.14 -2.60 0.44
C ARG A 88 -14.14 -4.08 0.06
N SER A 89 -14.42 -4.37 -1.19
CA SER A 89 -14.51 -5.75 -1.70
C SER A 89 -13.16 -6.36 -2.01
N LEU A 90 -12.08 -5.56 -2.11
CA LEU A 90 -10.79 -5.96 -2.66
C LEU A 90 -10.88 -6.53 -4.09
N ALA A 91 -11.97 -6.29 -4.82
CA ALA A 91 -12.22 -6.91 -6.11
C ALA A 91 -11.17 -6.51 -7.16
N ALA A 92 -10.94 -5.22 -7.32
CA ALA A 92 -9.93 -4.71 -8.26
C ALA A 92 -8.50 -5.12 -7.84
N PHE A 93 -8.24 -5.15 -6.53
CA PHE A 93 -6.97 -5.62 -5.99
C PHE A 93 -6.71 -7.09 -6.33
N ASN A 94 -7.72 -7.96 -6.17
CA ASN A 94 -7.61 -9.39 -6.45
C ASN A 94 -7.48 -9.71 -7.95
N GLN A 95 -7.90 -8.81 -8.83
CA GLN A 95 -7.70 -8.95 -10.27
C GLN A 95 -6.27 -8.60 -10.72
N ASN A 96 -5.45 -8.04 -9.85
CA ASN A 96 -4.07 -7.71 -10.16
C ASN A 96 -3.23 -9.00 -10.27
N PRO A 97 -2.54 -9.24 -11.41
CA PRO A 97 -1.76 -10.47 -11.63
C PRO A 97 -0.58 -10.64 -10.67
N SER A 98 -0.16 -9.61 -9.95
CA SER A 98 0.85 -9.71 -8.90
C SER A 98 0.29 -10.26 -7.59
N VAL A 99 -1.03 -10.22 -7.38
CA VAL A 99 -1.70 -10.73 -6.17
C VAL A 99 -1.90 -12.23 -6.32
N MET A 100 -1.24 -13.00 -5.49
CA MET A 100 -1.33 -14.46 -5.46
C MET A 100 -2.49 -14.94 -4.58
N ALA A 101 -2.73 -14.24 -3.48
CA ALA A 101 -3.82 -14.47 -2.55
C ALA A 101 -4.01 -13.23 -1.66
N SER A 102 -5.22 -13.01 -1.20
CA SER A 102 -5.54 -12.00 -0.21
C SER A 102 -6.75 -12.40 0.62
N GLY A 103 -6.96 -11.71 1.73
CA GLY A 103 -8.15 -11.89 2.55
C GLY A 103 -8.33 -10.74 3.53
N ARG A 104 -9.58 -10.35 3.73
CA ARG A 104 -9.94 -9.39 4.78
C ARG A 104 -9.90 -10.09 6.13
N LEU A 105 -9.35 -9.43 7.13
CA LEU A 105 -9.36 -9.91 8.50
C LEU A 105 -10.66 -9.48 9.18
N SER A 106 -11.20 -10.39 9.99
CA SER A 106 -12.38 -10.08 10.80
C SER A 106 -12.05 -9.03 11.88
N PRO A 107 -13.07 -8.37 12.47
CA PRO A 107 -12.86 -7.50 13.63
C PRO A 107 -12.22 -8.22 14.83
N THR A 108 -12.37 -9.54 14.89
CA THR A 108 -11.68 -10.43 15.85
C THR A 108 -10.77 -11.38 15.05
N PRO A 109 -9.53 -10.98 14.72
CA PRO A 109 -8.67 -11.76 13.85
C PRO A 109 -8.32 -13.12 14.45
N SER A 110 -8.47 -14.18 13.65
CA SER A 110 -8.16 -15.56 14.01
C SER A 110 -7.34 -16.24 12.92
N LEU A 111 -6.77 -17.41 13.23
CA LEU A 111 -6.01 -18.22 12.27
C LEU A 111 -6.84 -18.62 11.05
N GLU A 112 -8.15 -18.76 11.19
CA GLU A 112 -9.09 -19.06 10.10
C GLU A 112 -9.04 -18.00 9.00
N SER A 113 -8.86 -16.73 9.37
CA SER A 113 -8.70 -15.63 8.41
C SER A 113 -7.49 -15.79 7.49
N LEU A 114 -6.55 -16.69 7.83
CA LEU A 114 -5.33 -16.98 7.06
C LEU A 114 -5.35 -18.38 6.43
N ASN A 115 -6.51 -19.07 6.33
CA ASN A 115 -6.57 -20.43 5.80
C ASN A 115 -6.02 -20.54 4.37
N SER A 116 -6.34 -19.58 3.51
CA SER A 116 -5.86 -19.55 2.12
C SER A 116 -4.41 -19.01 1.96
N LEU A 117 -3.80 -18.51 3.03
CA LEU A 117 -2.42 -18.03 3.00
C LEU A 117 -1.45 -19.22 3.00
N THR A 118 -0.62 -19.32 1.97
CA THR A 118 0.49 -20.28 1.87
C THR A 118 1.82 -19.57 2.12
N ILE A 119 2.74 -20.23 2.84
CA ILE A 119 4.10 -19.73 3.05
C ILE A 119 5.04 -20.52 2.13
N ASP A 120 5.90 -19.82 1.40
CA ASP A 120 6.82 -20.44 0.45
C ASP A 120 7.94 -21.22 1.19
N ASP A 121 8.36 -22.35 0.65
CA ASP A 121 9.43 -23.17 1.21
C ASP A 121 10.74 -22.41 1.41
N LYS A 122 11.03 -21.44 0.55
CA LYS A 122 12.21 -20.59 0.68
C LYS A 122 12.15 -19.71 1.94
N ASP A 123 10.97 -19.24 2.29
CA ASP A 123 10.77 -18.44 3.51
C ASP A 123 10.76 -19.32 4.75
N LEU A 124 10.09 -20.49 4.69
CA LEU A 124 10.17 -21.47 5.77
C LEU A 124 11.61 -21.91 6.04
N TYR A 125 12.40 -22.12 4.99
CA TYR A 125 13.82 -22.43 5.15
C TYR A 125 14.61 -21.25 5.73
N ALA A 126 14.31 -20.02 5.32
CA ALA A 126 14.93 -18.82 5.89
C ALA A 126 14.61 -18.67 7.38
N LEU A 127 13.39 -19.00 7.81
CA LEU A 127 12.99 -19.00 9.22
C LEU A 127 13.80 -19.98 10.08
N THR A 128 14.22 -21.14 9.54
CA THR A 128 15.09 -22.07 10.30
C THR A 128 16.49 -21.49 10.57
N LYS A 129 16.89 -20.49 9.84
CA LYS A 129 18.25 -19.89 9.91
C LYS A 129 18.26 -18.44 10.37
N CYS A 130 17.07 -17.90 10.72
CA CYS A 130 16.98 -16.50 11.12
C CYS A 130 17.83 -16.22 12.38
N ARG A 131 18.47 -15.05 12.37
CA ARG A 131 19.25 -14.49 13.50
C ARG A 131 19.02 -12.98 13.50
N VAL A 132 19.20 -12.36 14.63
CA VAL A 132 19.24 -10.89 14.71
C VAL A 132 20.26 -10.37 13.71
N GLN A 133 19.88 -9.38 12.91
CA GLN A 133 20.66 -8.79 11.81
C GLN A 133 21.00 -9.73 10.63
N LYS A 134 20.49 -10.95 10.66
CA LYS A 134 20.70 -11.97 9.59
C LYS A 134 19.42 -12.76 9.35
N SER A 135 18.34 -12.09 9.03
CA SER A 135 17.08 -12.71 8.63
C SER A 135 16.67 -12.26 7.23
N ASP A 136 16.20 -13.18 6.42
CA ASP A 136 15.61 -12.88 5.11
C ASP A 136 14.16 -12.41 5.24
N VAL A 137 13.48 -12.83 6.32
CA VAL A 137 12.12 -12.41 6.66
C VAL A 137 12.21 -11.32 7.72
N LYS A 138 11.39 -10.32 7.62
CA LYS A 138 11.32 -9.21 8.60
C LYS A 138 10.69 -9.69 9.89
N LEU A 139 11.47 -9.68 10.97
CA LEU A 139 11.10 -10.22 12.27
C LEU A 139 11.60 -9.31 13.38
N SER A 140 10.93 -9.34 14.53
CA SER A 140 11.47 -8.82 15.79
C SER A 140 12.47 -9.81 16.41
N ALA A 141 13.19 -9.38 17.42
CA ALA A 141 14.10 -10.28 18.17
C ALA A 141 13.33 -11.42 18.85
N GLU A 142 12.14 -11.13 19.38
CA GLU A 142 11.25 -12.12 19.98
C GLU A 142 10.76 -13.14 18.97
N ASP A 143 10.33 -12.69 17.78
CA ASP A 143 9.90 -13.58 16.70
C ASP A 143 11.03 -14.52 16.28
N ILE A 144 12.26 -13.99 16.15
CA ILE A 144 13.44 -14.78 15.82
C ILE A 144 13.66 -15.87 16.86
N ALA A 145 13.56 -15.56 18.15
CA ALA A 145 13.72 -16.55 19.22
C ALA A 145 12.66 -17.65 19.15
N LYS A 146 11.38 -17.28 18.86
CA LYS A 146 10.30 -18.25 18.66
C LYS A 146 10.60 -19.21 17.49
N PHE A 147 11.02 -18.68 16.33
CA PHE A 147 11.35 -19.51 15.18
C PHE A 147 12.57 -20.39 15.40
N GLN A 148 13.59 -19.92 16.12
CA GLN A 148 14.75 -20.72 16.51
C GLN A 148 14.33 -21.89 17.40
N SER A 149 13.43 -21.65 18.37
CA SER A 149 12.90 -22.70 19.23
C SER A 149 12.14 -23.77 18.44
N VAL A 150 11.28 -23.35 17.49
CA VAL A 150 10.53 -24.27 16.62
C VAL A 150 11.44 -25.08 15.69
N ALA A 151 12.45 -24.42 15.09
CA ALA A 151 13.39 -25.04 14.19
C ALA A 151 14.33 -26.02 14.92
N GLY A 152 14.69 -25.73 16.16
CA GLY A 152 15.65 -26.53 16.94
C GLY A 152 16.99 -26.68 16.22
N SER A 153 17.64 -27.83 16.40
CA SER A 153 18.90 -28.18 15.71
C SER A 153 18.65 -28.89 14.36
N ALA A 154 17.44 -28.80 13.80
CA ALA A 154 17.08 -29.57 12.61
C ALA A 154 17.89 -29.11 11.36
N PRO A 155 18.67 -30.00 10.75
CA PRO A 155 19.49 -29.65 9.59
C PRO A 155 18.70 -29.50 8.28
N ARG A 156 17.43 -29.94 8.28
CA ARG A 156 16.59 -30.00 7.07
C ARG A 156 15.15 -29.59 7.37
N LEU A 157 14.51 -29.01 6.38
CA LEU A 157 13.09 -28.64 6.41
C LEU A 157 12.21 -29.88 6.15
N THR A 158 11.96 -30.67 7.21
CA THR A 158 11.05 -31.84 7.13
C THR A 158 9.58 -31.40 7.03
N PRO A 159 8.66 -32.26 6.56
CA PRO A 159 7.22 -31.94 6.53
C PRO A 159 6.66 -31.48 7.89
N ARG A 160 7.10 -32.10 8.98
CA ARG A 160 6.71 -31.73 10.35
C ARG A 160 7.17 -30.30 10.68
N ILE A 161 8.43 -29.96 10.41
CA ILE A 161 8.99 -28.64 10.68
C ILE A 161 8.32 -27.58 9.79
N LYS A 162 8.04 -27.90 8.52
CA LYS A 162 7.26 -27.01 7.65
C LYS A 162 5.91 -26.67 8.24
N ALA A 163 5.17 -27.67 8.72
CA ALA A 163 3.85 -27.46 9.32
C ALA A 163 3.95 -26.58 10.58
N GLN A 164 4.92 -26.86 11.46
CA GLN A 164 5.14 -26.08 12.68
C GLN A 164 5.53 -24.63 12.39
N LEU A 165 6.47 -24.38 11.48
CA LEU A 165 6.89 -23.03 11.08
C LEU A 165 5.75 -22.27 10.38
N THR A 166 4.96 -22.94 9.55
CA THR A 166 3.78 -22.33 8.91
C THR A 166 2.76 -21.90 9.95
N ALA A 167 2.46 -22.74 10.92
CA ALA A 167 1.53 -22.43 12.01
C ALA A 167 2.04 -21.27 12.86
N GLU A 168 3.33 -21.28 13.24
CA GLU A 168 3.93 -20.20 14.03
C GLU A 168 3.96 -18.88 13.25
N TYR A 169 4.26 -18.92 11.94
CA TYR A 169 4.25 -17.69 11.14
C TYR A 169 2.84 -17.11 10.97
N LYS A 170 1.82 -17.95 10.75
CA LYS A 170 0.42 -17.48 10.74
C LYS A 170 0.01 -16.90 12.08
N LYS A 171 0.43 -17.53 13.19
CA LYS A 171 0.18 -17.03 14.54
C LYS A 171 0.82 -15.66 14.75
N LEU A 172 2.09 -15.48 14.35
CA LEU A 172 2.78 -14.19 14.37
C LEU A 172 1.97 -13.11 13.63
N LEU A 173 1.48 -13.39 12.42
CA LEU A 173 0.71 -12.41 11.65
C LEU A 173 -0.58 -12.00 12.39
N ILE A 174 -1.30 -12.95 12.99
CA ILE A 174 -2.51 -12.67 13.77
C ILE A 174 -2.17 -11.88 15.04
N GLU A 175 -1.16 -12.30 15.81
CA GLU A 175 -0.71 -11.59 17.02
C GLU A 175 -0.32 -10.14 16.73
N ARG A 176 0.34 -9.90 15.59
CA ARG A 176 0.71 -8.56 15.12
C ARG A 176 -0.51 -7.69 14.83
N VAL A 177 -1.52 -8.26 14.15
CA VAL A 177 -2.78 -7.54 13.88
C VAL A 177 -3.53 -7.27 15.17
N GLN A 178 -3.67 -8.24 16.06
CA GLN A 178 -4.32 -8.08 17.37
C GLN A 178 -3.63 -7.02 18.22
N THR A 179 -2.30 -7.02 18.27
CA THR A 179 -1.50 -6.01 18.97
C THR A 179 -1.73 -4.62 18.38
N TYR A 180 -1.71 -4.52 17.05
CA TYR A 180 -1.98 -3.27 16.36
C TYR A 180 -3.39 -2.74 16.62
N MET A 181 -4.39 -3.61 16.57
CA MET A 181 -5.79 -3.23 16.83
C MET A 181 -6.02 -2.79 18.28
N ALA A 182 -5.31 -3.38 19.22
CA ALA A 182 -5.47 -3.07 20.64
C ALA A 182 -4.63 -1.86 21.10
N LYS A 183 -3.44 -1.65 20.53
CA LYS A 183 -2.44 -0.72 21.07
C LYS A 183 -1.76 0.17 20.02
N GLY A 184 -2.17 0.07 18.74
CA GLY A 184 -1.60 0.85 17.64
C GLY A 184 -0.19 0.41 17.21
N SER A 185 0.39 1.18 16.30
CA SER A 185 1.69 0.85 15.69
C SER A 185 2.88 0.95 16.65
N ALA A 186 2.81 1.76 17.70
CA ALA A 186 3.86 1.88 18.70
C ALA A 186 4.15 0.55 19.41
N ALA A 187 3.13 -0.30 19.59
CA ALA A 187 3.25 -1.61 20.22
C ALA A 187 3.83 -2.71 19.31
N LEU A 188 4.02 -2.45 18.01
CA LEU A 188 4.58 -3.42 17.06
C LEU A 188 6.10 -3.59 17.18
N GLY A 189 6.76 -2.70 17.92
CA GLY A 189 8.19 -2.77 18.18
C GLY A 189 9.07 -2.59 16.94
N ASN A 190 10.28 -3.14 17.00
CA ASN A 190 11.31 -2.99 15.99
C ASN A 190 11.51 -4.28 15.20
N LEU A 191 11.74 -4.14 13.90
CA LEU A 191 12.25 -5.21 13.05
C LEU A 191 13.78 -5.20 13.09
N VAL A 192 14.38 -6.38 13.23
CA VAL A 192 15.83 -6.57 13.41
C VAL A 192 16.42 -7.54 12.40
N ASP A 193 15.84 -7.59 11.20
CA ASP A 193 16.23 -8.53 10.14
C ASP A 193 17.63 -8.20 9.56
N ARG A 194 17.93 -6.91 9.33
CA ARG A 194 19.21 -6.46 8.76
C ARG A 194 19.61 -5.07 9.26
N GLY A 195 20.89 -4.92 9.58
CA GLY A 195 21.45 -3.62 10.00
C GLY A 195 20.85 -3.11 11.31
N GLU A 196 20.63 -1.80 11.38
CA GLU A 196 20.03 -1.17 12.56
C GLU A 196 18.56 -1.54 12.70
N PRO A 197 18.05 -1.66 13.93
CA PRO A 197 16.64 -1.89 14.19
C PRO A 197 15.75 -0.84 13.55
N VAL A 198 14.65 -1.26 12.93
CA VAL A 198 13.70 -0.38 12.27
C VAL A 198 12.39 -0.36 13.02
N GLY A 199 12.05 0.78 13.62
CA GLY A 199 10.78 1.00 14.30
C GLY A 199 9.62 1.07 13.30
N VAL A 200 8.61 0.21 13.47
CA VAL A 200 7.43 0.21 12.60
C VAL A 200 6.66 1.52 12.74
N HIS A 201 6.51 2.01 13.97
CA HIS A 201 5.83 3.28 14.25
C HIS A 201 6.61 4.48 13.72
N ASP A 202 7.91 4.56 13.99
CA ASP A 202 8.75 5.69 13.58
C ASP A 202 8.82 5.81 12.04
N THR A 203 8.89 4.66 11.36
CA THR A 203 8.82 4.61 9.89
C THR A 203 7.50 5.18 9.39
N PHE A 204 6.37 4.78 10.00
CA PHE A 204 5.07 5.31 9.62
C PHE A 204 4.98 6.81 9.88
N VAL A 205 5.37 7.30 11.06
CA VAL A 205 5.34 8.74 11.40
C VAL A 205 6.17 9.56 10.42
N SER A 206 7.34 9.06 10.03
CA SER A 206 8.18 9.71 9.02
C SER A 206 7.48 9.80 7.65
N LEU A 207 6.87 8.71 7.19
CA LEU A 207 6.12 8.67 5.92
C LEU A 207 4.89 9.60 5.98
N ALA A 208 4.14 9.57 7.08
CA ALA A 208 2.93 10.37 7.27
C ALA A 208 3.25 11.87 7.28
N ARG A 209 4.32 12.29 7.96
CA ARG A 209 4.77 13.68 7.99
C ARG A 209 5.15 14.20 6.61
N GLU A 210 5.92 13.43 5.84
CA GLU A 210 6.27 13.80 4.48
C GLU A 210 5.06 13.77 3.53
N GLN A 211 4.11 12.87 3.76
CA GLN A 211 2.88 12.77 2.99
C GLN A 211 1.97 13.98 3.24
N ALA A 212 1.74 14.34 4.51
CA ALA A 212 0.96 15.51 4.89
C ALA A 212 1.53 16.80 4.31
N ALA A 213 2.85 16.96 4.30
CA ALA A 213 3.53 18.10 3.67
C ALA A 213 3.31 18.20 2.16
N SER A 214 3.10 17.07 1.47
CA SER A 214 2.88 17.03 0.02
C SER A 214 1.41 17.14 -0.36
N ALA A 215 0.51 16.59 0.45
CA ALA A 215 -0.92 16.54 0.17
C ALA A 215 -1.71 17.69 0.79
N GLY A 216 -1.21 18.30 1.87
CA GLY A 216 -1.69 19.58 2.43
C GLY A 216 -3.02 19.56 3.19
N HIS A 217 -3.65 18.37 3.44
CA HIS A 217 -4.98 18.36 4.07
C HIS A 217 -5.36 16.99 4.63
N CYS A 218 -6.56 16.93 5.21
CA CYS A 218 -7.11 15.82 5.98
C CYS A 218 -6.25 15.46 7.20
N LYS A 219 -6.07 16.43 8.09
CA LYS A 219 -5.34 16.22 9.36
C LYS A 219 -5.97 15.09 10.18
N HIS A 220 -7.30 14.97 10.16
CA HIS A 220 -8.04 13.93 10.88
C HIS A 220 -7.64 12.53 10.42
N LEU A 221 -7.46 12.29 9.12
CA LEU A 221 -7.00 11.01 8.58
C LEU A 221 -5.62 10.61 9.11
N TYR A 222 -4.65 11.53 9.09
CA TYR A 222 -3.31 11.25 9.59
C TYR A 222 -3.28 11.04 11.09
N SER A 223 -4.03 11.84 11.83
CA SER A 223 -4.20 11.69 13.28
C SER A 223 -4.81 10.31 13.62
N HIS A 224 -5.87 9.92 12.90
CA HIS A 224 -6.49 8.61 13.05
C HIS A 224 -5.48 7.46 12.79
N LEU A 225 -4.69 7.54 11.73
CA LEU A 225 -3.69 6.51 11.41
C LEU A 225 -2.53 6.47 12.41
N GLU A 226 -2.15 7.60 13.00
CA GLU A 226 -1.07 7.71 13.97
C GLU A 226 -1.50 7.18 15.34
N TYR A 227 -2.67 7.59 15.81
CA TYR A 227 -3.17 7.29 17.15
C TYR A 227 -4.15 6.10 17.18
N TYR A 228 -4.32 5.39 16.06
CA TYR A 228 -5.15 4.19 16.03
C TYR A 228 -4.78 3.22 17.18
N PRO A 229 -5.76 2.63 17.90
CA PRO A 229 -7.20 2.61 17.62
C PRO A 229 -8.00 3.84 18.11
N GLU A 230 -7.36 4.78 18.78
CA GLU A 230 -8.00 6.02 19.22
C GLU A 230 -8.27 6.96 18.04
N GLY A 231 -9.24 7.85 18.19
CA GLY A 231 -9.51 8.89 17.18
C GLY A 231 -10.34 8.47 15.95
N VAL A 232 -11.00 7.30 15.98
CA VAL A 232 -11.95 6.90 14.93
C VAL A 232 -13.19 7.78 15.05
N GLY A 233 -13.35 8.76 14.15
CA GLY A 233 -14.56 9.58 14.06
C GLY A 233 -15.72 8.84 13.38
N PRO A 234 -16.97 9.34 13.54
CA PRO A 234 -18.17 8.70 12.98
C PRO A 234 -18.16 8.62 11.44
N ASP A 235 -17.43 9.53 10.77
CA ASP A 235 -17.31 9.58 9.30
C ASP A 235 -16.19 8.72 8.76
N SER A 236 -15.65 7.81 9.58
CA SER A 236 -14.55 6.91 9.21
C SER A 236 -14.97 5.46 9.35
N GLU A 237 -14.60 4.66 8.36
CA GLU A 237 -14.63 3.21 8.41
C GLU A 237 -13.23 2.65 8.19
N SER A 238 -12.92 1.52 8.81
CA SER A 238 -11.61 0.91 8.61
C SER A 238 -11.68 -0.60 8.61
N PHE A 239 -10.68 -1.22 7.96
CA PHE A 239 -10.49 -2.65 7.96
C PHE A 239 -9.03 -3.01 7.73
N ILE A 240 -8.66 -4.23 8.11
CA ILE A 240 -7.34 -4.77 7.86
C ILE A 240 -7.48 -5.95 6.89
N TYR A 241 -6.54 -6.05 5.94
CA TYR A 241 -6.42 -7.19 5.06
C TYR A 241 -4.97 -7.68 5.02
N TRP A 242 -4.81 -8.94 4.62
CA TRP A 242 -3.52 -9.48 4.26
C TRP A 242 -3.46 -9.75 2.75
N ALA A 243 -2.28 -9.68 2.19
CA ALA A 243 -2.04 -10.03 0.80
C ALA A 243 -0.70 -10.71 0.61
N LYS A 244 -0.66 -11.75 -0.22
CA LYS A 244 0.56 -12.35 -0.75
C LYS A 244 0.72 -11.90 -2.18
N GLN A 245 1.82 -11.23 -2.47
CA GLN A 245 2.07 -10.60 -3.78
C GLN A 245 3.44 -11.02 -4.32
N ARG A 246 3.54 -11.18 -5.64
CA ARG A 246 4.80 -11.44 -6.33
C ARG A 246 5.07 -10.36 -7.39
N PHE A 247 6.25 -9.80 -7.34
CA PHE A 247 6.69 -8.76 -8.25
C PHE A 247 7.83 -9.24 -9.12
N GLY A 248 7.52 -9.63 -10.35
CA GLY A 248 8.51 -10.17 -11.30
C GLY A 248 9.22 -11.40 -10.73
N SER A 249 10.55 -11.37 -10.68
CA SER A 249 11.38 -12.49 -10.20
C SER A 249 11.68 -12.45 -8.68
N LEU A 250 11.11 -11.49 -7.94
CA LEU A 250 11.34 -11.39 -6.51
C LEU A 250 10.59 -12.48 -5.73
N LYS A 251 11.03 -12.69 -4.48
CA LYS A 251 10.28 -13.52 -3.56
C LYS A 251 8.89 -12.94 -3.34
N PRO A 252 7.86 -13.76 -3.20
CA PRO A 252 6.56 -13.28 -2.77
C PRO A 252 6.64 -12.54 -1.44
N VAL A 253 5.84 -11.52 -1.30
CA VAL A 253 5.77 -10.67 -0.11
C VAL A 253 4.43 -10.87 0.55
N ILE A 254 4.41 -11.08 1.85
CA ILE A 254 3.20 -11.10 2.66
C ILE A 254 3.10 -9.73 3.34
N ASN A 255 2.01 -9.03 3.08
CA ASN A 255 1.71 -7.72 3.64
C ASN A 255 0.49 -7.80 4.56
N LEU A 256 0.52 -7.03 5.66
CA LEU A 256 -0.65 -6.66 6.46
C LEU A 256 -0.89 -5.17 6.26
N VAL A 257 -2.09 -4.79 5.90
CA VAL A 257 -2.43 -3.40 5.55
C VAL A 257 -3.71 -2.98 6.24
N HIS A 258 -3.66 -1.84 6.92
CA HIS A 258 -4.81 -1.16 7.49
C HIS A 258 -5.33 -0.11 6.50
N VAL A 259 -6.58 -0.21 6.11
CA VAL A 259 -7.29 0.75 5.25
C VAL A 259 -8.22 1.57 6.11
N VAL A 260 -8.21 2.87 5.90
CA VAL A 260 -9.16 3.83 6.48
C VAL A 260 -9.82 4.58 5.34
N ILE A 261 -11.15 4.62 5.35
CA ILE A 261 -11.97 5.41 4.44
C ILE A 261 -12.64 6.49 5.29
N HIS A 262 -12.37 7.75 4.98
CA HIS A 262 -12.85 8.91 5.73
C HIS A 262 -13.57 9.88 4.80
N ARG A 263 -14.69 10.43 5.25
CA ARG A 263 -15.47 11.43 4.50
C ARG A 263 -15.41 12.77 5.19
N GLU A 264 -15.00 13.79 4.44
CA GLU A 264 -14.90 15.16 4.95
C GLU A 264 -15.12 16.15 3.82
N GLY A 265 -15.98 17.16 4.06
CA GLY A 265 -16.19 18.27 3.12
C GLY A 265 -16.64 17.85 1.72
N GLY A 266 -17.49 16.81 1.60
CA GLY A 266 -17.96 16.29 0.32
C GLY A 266 -16.93 15.46 -0.44
N ARG A 267 -15.76 15.19 0.13
CA ARG A 267 -14.68 14.39 -0.43
C ARG A 267 -14.57 13.06 0.30
N VAL A 268 -13.96 12.08 -0.37
CA VAL A 268 -13.61 10.80 0.24
C VAL A 268 -12.09 10.65 0.24
N PHE A 269 -11.55 10.30 1.39
CA PHE A 269 -10.14 10.00 1.56
C PHE A 269 -9.98 8.52 1.87
N ILE A 270 -9.09 7.84 1.17
CA ILE A 270 -8.77 6.43 1.44
C ILE A 270 -7.28 6.32 1.72
N ALA A 271 -6.93 5.93 2.93
CA ALA A 271 -5.55 5.69 3.30
C ALA A 271 -5.27 4.20 3.46
N SER A 272 -4.10 3.77 3.02
CA SER A 272 -3.61 2.41 3.24
C SER A 272 -2.26 2.48 3.94
N LYS A 273 -2.22 2.01 5.18
CA LYS A 273 -1.03 1.94 6.03
C LYS A 273 -0.53 0.52 6.09
N GLN A 274 0.69 0.28 5.62
CA GLN A 274 1.34 -1.00 5.78
C GLN A 274 1.80 -1.16 7.23
N ILE A 275 1.27 -2.16 7.93
CA ILE A 275 1.64 -2.48 9.31
C ILE A 275 2.66 -3.61 9.41
N TYR A 276 2.84 -4.36 8.31
CA TYR A 276 3.86 -5.39 8.16
C TYR A 276 4.12 -5.70 6.69
N SER A 277 5.36 -6.04 6.39
CA SER A 277 5.79 -6.66 5.14
C SER A 277 6.83 -7.71 5.43
N SER A 278 6.75 -8.88 4.80
CA SER A 278 7.73 -9.94 5.02
C SER A 278 9.10 -9.65 4.41
N HIS A 279 9.15 -8.81 3.36
CA HIS A 279 10.37 -8.50 2.61
C HIS A 279 10.36 -7.06 2.06
N TYR A 280 11.52 -6.53 1.75
CA TYR A 280 11.83 -5.35 0.93
C TYR A 280 11.36 -4.00 1.45
N THR A 281 10.20 -3.89 2.05
CA THR A 281 9.67 -2.60 2.55
C THR A 281 9.68 -2.57 4.07
N GLU A 282 10.16 -1.47 4.63
CA GLU A 282 10.15 -1.18 6.06
C GLU A 282 8.84 -0.51 6.47
N GLY A 283 8.14 0.13 5.54
CA GLY A 283 6.83 0.72 5.71
C GLY A 283 6.29 1.31 4.41
N GLY A 284 4.99 1.51 4.37
CA GLY A 284 4.28 2.10 3.24
C GLY A 284 3.03 2.84 3.68
N LEU A 285 2.76 3.94 3.00
CA LEU A 285 1.56 4.76 3.15
C LEU A 285 1.11 5.22 1.79
N SER A 286 -0.15 4.96 1.44
CA SER A 286 -0.81 5.59 0.32
C SER A 286 -2.06 6.32 0.78
N VAL A 287 -2.40 7.40 0.06
CA VAL A 287 -3.62 8.17 0.27
C VAL A 287 -4.23 8.47 -1.08
N ALA A 288 -5.49 8.15 -1.26
CA ALA A 288 -6.33 8.62 -2.35
C ALA A 288 -7.26 9.71 -1.82
N GLU A 289 -7.38 10.81 -2.54
CA GLU A 289 -8.42 11.83 -2.36
C GLU A 289 -9.33 11.79 -3.57
N LEU A 290 -10.62 11.59 -3.34
CA LEU A 290 -11.67 11.52 -4.34
C LEU A 290 -12.51 12.79 -4.24
N ILE A 291 -12.51 13.58 -5.30
CA ILE A 291 -13.24 14.86 -5.36
C ILE A 291 -14.33 14.71 -6.40
N PRO A 292 -15.60 14.52 -5.98
CA PRO A 292 -16.72 14.49 -6.90
C PRO A 292 -17.01 15.88 -7.46
N PHE A 293 -17.40 15.94 -8.72
CA PHE A 293 -17.93 17.15 -9.34
C PHE A 293 -18.92 16.79 -10.45
N THR A 294 -19.70 17.75 -10.86
CA THR A 294 -20.66 17.62 -11.96
C THR A 294 -20.26 18.60 -13.06
N ASP A 295 -20.21 18.15 -14.28
CA ASP A 295 -19.92 19.01 -15.42
C ASP A 295 -21.17 19.84 -15.85
N ASN A 296 -21.00 20.72 -16.82
CA ASN A 296 -22.07 21.57 -17.33
C ASN A 296 -23.21 20.80 -18.05
N GLN A 297 -22.99 19.49 -18.31
CA GLN A 297 -24.01 18.60 -18.90
C GLN A 297 -24.76 17.80 -17.84
N GLY A 298 -24.44 18.00 -16.54
CA GLY A 298 -25.05 17.28 -15.43
C GLY A 298 -24.46 15.88 -15.20
N GLN A 299 -23.33 15.54 -15.85
CA GLN A 299 -22.68 14.24 -15.66
C GLN A 299 -21.79 14.26 -14.43
N SER A 300 -21.81 13.16 -13.69
CA SER A 300 -21.00 12.99 -12.48
C SER A 300 -19.61 12.48 -12.81
N HIS A 301 -18.60 13.16 -12.28
CA HIS A 301 -17.20 12.82 -12.43
C HIS A 301 -16.51 12.77 -11.06
N THR A 302 -15.35 12.14 -11.02
CA THR A 302 -14.47 12.13 -9.84
C THR A 302 -13.05 12.44 -10.28
N LEU A 303 -12.43 13.46 -9.68
CA LEU A 303 -10.98 13.62 -9.72
C LEU A 303 -10.38 12.73 -8.63
N ILE A 304 -9.53 11.80 -9.03
CA ILE A 304 -8.75 10.95 -8.13
C ILE A 304 -7.33 11.52 -8.05
N LEU A 305 -6.93 11.92 -6.86
CA LEU A 305 -5.56 12.29 -6.53
C LEU A 305 -4.96 11.17 -5.68
N TYR A 306 -3.78 10.70 -6.02
CA TYR A 306 -3.17 9.57 -5.35
C TYR A 306 -1.71 9.84 -4.98
N TRP A 307 -1.39 9.66 -3.72
CA TRP A 307 -0.03 9.77 -3.20
C TRP A 307 0.40 8.43 -2.63
N ILE A 308 1.64 8.05 -2.88
CA ILE A 308 2.26 6.89 -2.25
C ILE A 308 3.67 7.21 -1.78
N ARG A 309 4.02 6.73 -0.59
CA ARG A 309 5.35 6.76 -0.02
C ARG A 309 5.71 5.41 0.56
N LEU A 310 6.94 5.00 0.31
CA LEU A 310 7.48 3.71 0.73
C LEU A 310 8.86 3.91 1.33
N GLN A 311 9.18 3.19 2.39
CA GLN A 311 10.54 3.04 2.89
C GLN A 311 11.03 1.63 2.55
N VAL A 312 12.17 1.54 1.85
CA VAL A 312 12.67 0.33 1.20
C VAL A 312 14.07 0.02 1.70
N ASP A 313 14.24 -1.16 2.30
CA ASP A 313 15.53 -1.60 2.86
C ASP A 313 16.65 -1.66 1.82
N MET A 314 16.34 -2.09 0.60
CA MET A 314 17.30 -2.22 -0.50
C MET A 314 17.90 -0.89 -0.97
N LEU A 315 17.30 0.25 -0.61
CA LEU A 315 17.81 1.58 -0.97
C LEU A 315 18.86 2.10 0.01
N GLY A 316 19.14 1.37 1.08
CA GLY A 316 20.23 1.69 2.00
C GLY A 316 21.61 1.37 1.42
N GLY A 317 22.67 1.87 2.09
CA GLY A 317 24.07 1.63 1.77
C GLY A 317 24.59 2.49 0.60
N THR A 318 25.88 2.28 0.26
CA THR A 318 26.66 3.12 -0.67
C THR A 318 26.08 3.18 -2.10
N LEU A 319 25.40 2.14 -2.56
CA LEU A 319 24.76 2.08 -3.88
C LEU A 319 23.27 2.45 -3.87
N GLY A 320 22.75 2.90 -2.74
CA GLY A 320 21.31 3.22 -2.57
C GLY A 320 20.81 4.26 -3.56
N PHE A 321 21.62 5.30 -3.82
CA PHE A 321 21.27 6.35 -4.78
C PHE A 321 21.09 5.81 -6.21
N ILE A 322 21.99 4.93 -6.67
CA ILE A 322 21.89 4.32 -8.00
C ILE A 322 20.64 3.45 -8.09
N LYS A 323 20.38 2.61 -7.07
CA LYS A 323 19.18 1.77 -6.99
C LYS A 323 17.90 2.62 -7.02
N LYS A 324 17.87 3.71 -6.25
CA LYS A 324 16.73 4.64 -6.22
C LYS A 324 16.47 5.27 -7.59
N ARG A 325 17.53 5.73 -8.28
CA ARG A 325 17.44 6.30 -9.63
C ARG A 325 16.88 5.30 -10.65
N MET A 326 17.22 4.02 -10.52
CA MET A 326 16.69 2.95 -11.40
C MET A 326 15.24 2.54 -11.04
N ALA A 327 14.87 2.60 -9.76
CA ALA A 327 13.55 2.20 -9.29
C ALA A 327 12.46 3.26 -9.56
N GLN A 328 12.82 4.55 -9.49
CA GLN A 328 11.87 5.66 -9.58
C GLN A 328 11.03 5.69 -10.88
N PRO A 329 11.60 5.50 -12.10
CA PRO A 329 10.78 5.47 -13.32
C PRO A 329 9.75 4.35 -13.33
N ARG A 330 10.09 3.20 -12.73
CA ARG A 330 9.20 2.04 -12.67
C ARG A 330 8.02 2.28 -11.74
N ILE A 331 8.25 2.95 -10.60
CA ILE A 331 7.16 3.33 -9.70
C ILE A 331 6.17 4.25 -10.43
N LEU A 332 6.67 5.24 -11.15
CA LEU A 332 5.82 6.16 -11.93
C LEU A 332 5.06 5.42 -13.03
N SER A 333 5.73 4.55 -13.78
CA SER A 333 5.07 3.74 -14.83
C SER A 333 3.99 2.84 -14.24
N THR A 334 4.29 2.14 -13.13
CA THR A 334 3.30 1.27 -12.48
C THR A 334 2.13 2.09 -11.92
N LEU A 335 2.37 3.24 -11.31
CA LEU A 335 1.30 4.12 -10.84
C LEU A 335 0.41 4.59 -12.01
N LYS A 336 1.03 4.99 -13.12
CA LYS A 336 0.29 5.42 -14.31
C LYS A 336 -0.62 4.31 -14.84
N GLU A 337 -0.11 3.09 -14.99
CA GLU A 337 -0.90 1.94 -15.45
C GLU A 337 -1.98 1.55 -14.44
N SER A 338 -1.70 1.62 -13.15
CA SER A 338 -2.69 1.37 -12.11
C SER A 338 -3.85 2.37 -12.14
N LEU A 339 -3.56 3.67 -12.29
CA LEU A 339 -4.62 4.69 -12.39
C LEU A 339 -5.44 4.56 -13.67
N LYS A 340 -4.83 4.16 -14.80
CA LYS A 340 -5.57 3.81 -16.02
C LYS A 340 -6.52 2.63 -15.78
N GLY A 341 -6.03 1.58 -15.08
CA GLY A 341 -6.84 0.43 -14.73
C GLY A 341 -8.03 0.78 -13.82
N VAL A 342 -7.80 1.64 -12.83
CA VAL A 342 -8.85 2.17 -11.96
C VAL A 342 -9.91 2.89 -12.77
N ARG A 343 -9.52 3.81 -13.65
CA ARG A 343 -10.47 4.51 -14.52
C ARG A 343 -11.31 3.53 -15.34
N ALA A 344 -10.65 2.61 -16.04
CA ALA A 344 -11.34 1.62 -16.86
C ALA A 344 -12.28 0.70 -16.06
N ALA A 345 -11.99 0.42 -14.80
CA ALA A 345 -12.87 -0.36 -13.93
C ALA A 345 -14.10 0.44 -13.53
N MET A 346 -13.91 1.67 -13.04
CA MET A 346 -14.99 2.53 -12.57
C MET A 346 -15.98 2.92 -13.70
N GLU A 347 -15.46 3.16 -14.90
CA GLU A 347 -16.29 3.55 -16.06
C GLU A 347 -17.09 2.37 -16.66
N ARG A 348 -16.68 1.11 -16.39
CA ARG A 348 -17.43 -0.09 -16.80
C ARG A 348 -18.59 -0.44 -15.87
N GLU A 349 -18.53 -0.06 -14.62
CA GLU A 349 -19.57 -0.35 -13.62
C GLU A 349 -20.75 0.65 -13.68
N GLN A 350 -20.76 1.56 -14.65
CA GLN A 350 -21.95 2.40 -14.90
C GLN A 350 -22.99 1.59 -15.68
N PRO A 351 -24.24 1.54 -15.20
CA PRO A 351 -25.33 0.85 -15.89
C PRO A 351 -25.72 1.52 -17.22
#